data_26a1e7b8df6a1c93ea2603f62c4442a7
#
_entry.id   26a1e7b8df6a1c93ea2603f62c4442a7
#
_cell.length_a   1.000
_cell.length_b   1.000
_cell.length_c   1.000
_cell.angle_alpha   90.00
_cell.angle_beta   90.00
_cell.angle_gamma   90.00
#
_symmetry.space_group_name_H-M   'P 1'
#
loop_
_entity.id
_entity.type
_entity.pdbx_description
1 polymer ?
#
loop_
_entity_poly.entity_id
_entity_poly.type
_entity_poly.pdbx_seq_one_letter_code
_entity_poly.pdbx_strand_id
1 'polypeptide(L)'
;MPPAALMARWDPVILQASRKFRIPAEWIRAVMRQESGGRTMLAENIPIVSAVGAMGVMQVMPGTYSEMAAQYGLGADPYNPRDNIYAGAAYLKWLHVKYGYPAMFAAYNDGPGNIEDHLHGGRPLPAETRGYIAAIGKSLGDKSVGANLTKVALTQPDGTKVTVDARLVSAVHPAIPGIYASGVQAVISIGKLNRGVRENVAEATSLLRNHGARI
;
A
#
# COMPACT_ATOMS: atom_id res chain seq x y z
N MET A 1 -1.56 -24.02 18.76
CA MET A 1 -1.59 -22.64 19.31
C MET A 1 -2.77 -21.90 18.69
N PRO A 2 -3.58 -21.16 19.47
CA PRO A 2 -4.68 -20.37 18.91
C PRO A 2 -4.20 -19.30 17.91
N PRO A 3 -4.99 -18.94 16.87
CA PRO A 3 -4.55 -17.97 15.84
C PRO A 3 -4.10 -16.62 16.39
N ALA A 4 -4.74 -16.11 17.45
CA ALA A 4 -4.35 -14.87 18.11
C ALA A 4 -2.94 -14.97 18.73
N ALA A 5 -2.60 -16.09 19.37
CA ALA A 5 -1.29 -16.31 19.98
C ALA A 5 -0.18 -16.50 18.92
N LEU A 6 -0.52 -17.07 17.74
CA LEU A 6 0.42 -17.20 16.62
C LEU A 6 0.87 -15.82 16.11
N MET A 7 -0.02 -14.84 16.12
CA MET A 7 0.31 -13.46 15.71
C MET A 7 1.04 -12.70 16.81
N ALA A 8 0.53 -12.78 18.06
CA ALA A 8 1.05 -11.99 19.20
C ALA A 8 2.52 -12.28 19.51
N ARG A 9 3.00 -13.51 19.29
CA ARG A 9 4.42 -13.85 19.52
C ARG A 9 5.39 -13.01 18.69
N TRP A 10 4.95 -12.42 17.60
CA TRP A 10 5.77 -11.59 16.71
C TRP A 10 5.73 -10.10 17.04
N ASP A 11 4.88 -9.68 17.97
CA ASP A 11 4.73 -8.26 18.32
C ASP A 11 6.04 -7.55 18.67
N PRO A 12 6.97 -8.13 19.45
CA PRO A 12 8.25 -7.47 19.72
C PRO A 12 9.06 -7.21 18.45
N VAL A 13 9.11 -8.17 17.51
CA VAL A 13 9.84 -8.05 16.25
C VAL A 13 9.14 -7.08 15.29
N ILE A 14 7.81 -7.13 15.21
CA ILE A 14 7.00 -6.20 14.42
C ILE A 14 7.22 -4.76 14.88
N LEU A 15 7.22 -4.49 16.18
CA LEU A 15 7.48 -3.16 16.75
C LEU A 15 8.91 -2.66 16.46
N GLN A 16 9.90 -3.56 16.47
CA GLN A 16 11.26 -3.20 16.08
C GLN A 16 11.35 -2.85 14.59
N ALA A 17 10.75 -3.67 13.72
CA ALA A 17 10.69 -3.43 12.27
C ALA A 17 9.93 -2.12 11.95
N SER A 18 8.80 -1.87 12.61
CA SER A 18 8.01 -0.64 12.50
C SER A 18 8.87 0.61 12.78
N ARG A 19 9.63 0.61 13.88
CA ARG A 19 10.54 1.71 14.23
C ARG A 19 11.66 1.86 13.19
N LYS A 20 12.30 0.75 12.78
CA LYS A 20 13.43 0.76 11.83
C LYS A 20 13.00 1.34 10.48
N PHE A 21 11.86 0.93 9.95
CA PHE A 21 11.40 1.31 8.62
C PHE A 21 10.41 2.48 8.62
N ARG A 22 10.05 3.00 9.81
CA ARG A 22 9.12 4.13 9.98
C ARG A 22 7.79 3.89 9.26
N ILE A 23 7.19 2.73 9.49
CA ILE A 23 5.84 2.38 9.03
C ILE A 23 5.00 1.89 10.21
N PRO A 24 3.67 2.06 10.17
CA PRO A 24 2.79 1.58 11.22
C PRO A 24 2.93 0.08 11.49
N ALA A 25 3.03 -0.32 12.76
CA ALA A 25 3.13 -1.73 13.14
C ALA A 25 1.88 -2.54 12.73
N GLU A 26 0.72 -1.89 12.74
CA GLU A 26 -0.56 -2.48 12.30
C GLU A 26 -0.55 -2.86 10.81
N TRP A 27 0.19 -2.16 9.95
CA TRP A 27 0.34 -2.53 8.54
C TRP A 27 1.11 -3.84 8.40
N ILE A 28 2.22 -3.98 9.14
CA ILE A 28 3.02 -5.21 9.17
C ILE A 28 2.19 -6.38 9.68
N ARG A 29 1.41 -6.16 10.77
CA ARG A 29 0.49 -7.17 11.31
C ARG A 29 -0.59 -7.57 10.31
N ALA A 30 -1.19 -6.59 9.63
CA ALA A 30 -2.25 -6.84 8.67
C ALA A 30 -1.75 -7.69 7.49
N VAL A 31 -0.59 -7.35 6.93
CA VAL A 31 0.06 -8.15 5.88
C VAL A 31 0.38 -9.56 6.41
N MET A 32 1.13 -9.69 7.51
CA MET A 32 1.47 -11.01 8.07
C MET A 32 0.24 -11.89 8.31
N ARG A 33 -0.87 -11.30 8.76
CA ARG A 33 -2.12 -12.03 8.98
C ARG A 33 -2.67 -12.62 7.70
N GLN A 34 -2.61 -11.89 6.59
CA GLN A 34 -3.07 -12.37 5.28
C GLN A 34 -2.10 -13.42 4.71
N GLU A 35 -0.78 -13.24 4.87
CA GLU A 35 0.23 -14.10 4.27
C GLU A 35 0.33 -15.47 4.95
N SER A 36 0.42 -15.49 6.26
CA SER A 36 0.68 -16.74 6.99
C SER A 36 -0.17 -16.96 8.24
N GLY A 37 -0.87 -15.91 8.70
CA GLY A 37 -1.48 -15.92 10.04
C GLY A 37 -0.44 -16.02 11.16
N GLY A 38 0.80 -15.64 10.91
CA GLY A 38 1.93 -15.73 11.86
C GLY A 38 2.55 -17.13 11.95
N ARG A 39 2.21 -18.06 11.06
CA ARG A 39 2.80 -19.41 11.01
C ARG A 39 4.17 -19.39 10.37
N THR A 40 5.07 -20.24 10.85
CA THR A 40 6.41 -20.45 10.28
C THR A 40 6.51 -21.76 9.52
N MET A 41 5.60 -22.70 9.78
CA MET A 41 5.61 -24.05 9.24
C MET A 41 4.26 -24.40 8.62
N LEU A 42 4.28 -25.18 7.55
CA LEU A 42 3.11 -25.83 6.96
C LEU A 42 2.80 -27.15 7.69
N ALA A 43 3.85 -27.91 8.03
CA ALA A 43 3.82 -29.17 8.78
C ALA A 43 5.09 -29.28 9.62
N GLU A 44 5.25 -30.38 10.35
CA GLU A 44 6.48 -30.63 11.11
C GLU A 44 7.70 -30.59 10.20
N ASN A 45 8.67 -29.72 10.54
CA ASN A 45 9.91 -29.48 9.80
C ASN A 45 9.75 -29.03 8.33
N ILE A 46 8.55 -28.59 7.93
CA ILE A 46 8.31 -28.04 6.59
C ILE A 46 8.05 -26.53 6.72
N PRO A 47 9.01 -25.67 6.38
CA PRO A 47 8.84 -24.22 6.41
C PRO A 47 7.68 -23.76 5.52
N ILE A 48 7.01 -22.68 5.92
CA ILE A 48 5.92 -22.11 5.12
C ILE A 48 6.47 -21.50 3.84
N VAL A 49 6.02 -22.04 2.71
CA VAL A 49 6.32 -21.56 1.36
C VAL A 49 5.07 -21.70 0.49
N SER A 50 4.80 -20.71 -0.36
CA SER A 50 3.68 -20.78 -1.30
C SER A 50 4.03 -21.59 -2.56
N ALA A 51 3.00 -21.95 -3.35
CA ALA A 51 3.20 -22.65 -4.63
C ALA A 51 4.06 -21.85 -5.63
N VAL A 52 4.10 -20.53 -5.51
CA VAL A 52 4.91 -19.63 -6.34
C VAL A 52 6.26 -19.28 -5.71
N GLY A 53 6.59 -19.88 -4.56
CA GLY A 53 7.90 -19.73 -3.91
C GLY A 53 8.02 -18.57 -2.93
N ALA A 54 6.93 -17.92 -2.52
CA ALA A 54 6.97 -16.93 -1.45
C ALA A 54 7.26 -17.58 -0.09
N MET A 55 8.17 -17.01 0.71
CA MET A 55 8.82 -17.66 1.84
C MET A 55 8.52 -16.98 3.18
N GLY A 56 8.38 -17.80 4.23
CA GLY A 56 8.35 -17.36 5.62
C GLY A 56 7.07 -16.63 6.04
N VAL A 57 7.09 -16.05 7.24
CA VAL A 57 5.89 -15.46 7.89
C VAL A 57 5.28 -14.28 7.15
N MET A 58 6.08 -13.56 6.35
CA MET A 58 5.63 -12.43 5.52
C MET A 58 5.50 -12.80 4.05
N GLN A 59 5.72 -14.08 3.67
CA GLN A 59 5.64 -14.57 2.30
C GLN A 59 6.39 -13.68 1.30
N VAL A 60 7.68 -13.46 1.58
CA VAL A 60 8.54 -12.64 0.73
C VAL A 60 9.09 -13.49 -0.41
N MET A 61 9.02 -12.98 -1.65
CA MET A 61 9.60 -13.66 -2.81
C MET A 61 11.13 -13.74 -2.72
N PRO A 62 11.79 -14.81 -3.25
CA PRO A 62 13.24 -15.00 -3.13
C PRO A 62 14.08 -13.81 -3.57
N GLY A 63 13.78 -13.22 -4.73
CA GLY A 63 14.49 -12.03 -5.23
C GLY A 63 14.32 -10.83 -4.29
N THR A 64 13.10 -10.55 -3.85
CA THR A 64 12.80 -9.46 -2.90
C THR A 64 13.52 -9.69 -1.56
N TYR A 65 13.55 -10.93 -1.05
CA TYR A 65 14.28 -11.23 0.18
C TYR A 65 15.76 -10.93 0.01
N SER A 66 16.38 -11.41 -1.08
CA SER A 66 17.80 -11.19 -1.37
C SER A 66 18.15 -9.71 -1.45
N GLU A 67 17.34 -8.91 -2.14
CA GLU A 67 17.53 -7.45 -2.23
C GLU A 67 17.42 -6.77 -0.85
N MET A 68 16.39 -7.08 -0.07
CA MET A 68 16.19 -6.51 1.26
C MET A 68 17.27 -6.97 2.24
N ALA A 69 17.69 -8.24 2.17
CA ALA A 69 18.76 -8.78 3.00
C ALA A 69 20.10 -8.07 2.73
N ALA A 70 20.45 -7.90 1.46
CA ALA A 70 21.66 -7.17 1.07
C ALA A 70 21.63 -5.70 1.52
N GLN A 71 20.50 -5.04 1.31
CA GLN A 71 20.34 -3.60 1.64
C GLN A 71 20.35 -3.32 3.15
N TYR A 72 19.80 -4.22 3.96
CA TYR A 72 19.58 -3.97 5.39
C TYR A 72 20.40 -4.85 6.32
N GLY A 73 21.34 -5.67 5.78
CA GLY A 73 22.22 -6.54 6.54
C GLY A 73 21.46 -7.64 7.29
N LEU A 74 20.52 -8.31 6.62
CA LEU A 74 19.79 -9.43 7.18
C LEU A 74 20.53 -10.75 6.94
N GLY A 75 20.16 -11.81 7.66
CA GLY A 75 20.73 -13.14 7.48
C GLY A 75 20.40 -13.75 6.10
N ALA A 76 21.15 -14.80 5.73
CA ALA A 76 20.96 -15.50 4.46
C ALA A 76 19.74 -16.44 4.44
N ASP A 77 19.20 -16.80 5.62
CA ASP A 77 18.05 -17.70 5.76
C ASP A 77 16.72 -16.93 5.68
N PRO A 78 15.95 -17.06 4.58
CA PRO A 78 14.66 -16.38 4.42
C PRO A 78 13.58 -16.95 5.34
N TYR A 79 13.80 -18.10 5.97
CA TYR A 79 12.86 -18.70 6.93
C TYR A 79 13.15 -18.28 8.37
N ASN A 80 14.24 -17.56 8.65
CA ASN A 80 14.44 -16.91 9.92
C ASN A 80 13.30 -15.89 10.14
N PRO A 81 12.43 -16.08 11.15
CA PRO A 81 11.21 -15.26 11.24
C PRO A 81 11.50 -13.77 11.47
N ARG A 82 12.57 -13.45 12.24
CA ARG A 82 12.96 -12.06 12.49
C ARG A 82 13.37 -11.39 11.18
N ASP A 83 14.26 -12.01 10.43
CA ASP A 83 14.80 -11.43 9.19
C ASP A 83 13.75 -11.39 8.09
N ASN A 84 12.85 -12.38 8.03
CA ASN A 84 11.70 -12.38 7.14
C ASN A 84 10.72 -11.23 7.45
N ILE A 85 10.43 -10.95 8.73
CA ILE A 85 9.59 -9.81 9.14
C ILE A 85 10.27 -8.49 8.75
N TYR A 86 11.58 -8.38 8.94
CA TYR A 86 12.33 -7.18 8.54
C TYR A 86 12.33 -6.99 7.02
N ALA A 87 12.56 -8.05 6.25
CA ALA A 87 12.51 -8.01 4.78
C ALA A 87 11.11 -7.59 4.28
N GLY A 88 10.05 -8.22 4.80
CA GLY A 88 8.66 -7.87 4.44
C GLY A 88 8.29 -6.44 4.81
N ALA A 89 8.74 -5.96 6.00
CA ALA A 89 8.50 -4.57 6.42
C ALA A 89 9.27 -3.56 5.57
N ALA A 90 10.52 -3.85 5.21
CA ALA A 90 11.33 -3.02 4.31
C ALA A 90 10.69 -2.93 2.92
N TYR A 91 10.25 -4.05 2.38
CA TYR A 91 9.55 -4.12 1.10
C TYR A 91 8.23 -3.35 1.14
N LEU A 92 7.44 -3.51 2.20
CA LEU A 92 6.20 -2.75 2.40
C LEU A 92 6.47 -1.23 2.48
N LYS A 93 7.57 -0.82 3.12
CA LYS A 93 8.01 0.58 3.12
C LYS A 93 8.34 1.07 1.72
N TRP A 94 9.08 0.29 0.93
CA TRP A 94 9.41 0.63 -0.45
C TRP A 94 8.14 0.79 -1.30
N LEU A 95 7.21 -0.16 -1.19
CA LEU A 95 5.91 -0.10 -1.88
C LEU A 95 5.08 1.11 -1.45
N HIS A 96 5.11 1.46 -0.16
CA HIS A 96 4.42 2.66 0.34
C HIS A 96 4.99 3.95 -0.24
N VAL A 97 6.31 4.06 -0.35
CA VAL A 97 6.95 5.24 -0.97
C VAL A 97 6.59 5.33 -2.45
N LYS A 98 6.51 4.18 -3.13
CA LYS A 98 6.27 4.14 -4.59
C LYS A 98 4.80 4.33 -4.96
N TYR A 99 3.87 3.71 -4.23
CA TYR A 99 2.46 3.62 -4.62
C TYR A 99 1.50 4.29 -3.62
N GLY A 100 1.98 4.64 -2.44
CA GLY A 100 1.14 5.18 -1.37
C GLY A 100 0.17 4.16 -0.78
N TYR A 101 -0.60 4.64 0.21
CA TYR A 101 -1.69 3.89 0.83
C TYR A 101 -2.99 4.15 0.06
N PRO A 102 -3.83 3.16 -0.23
CA PRO A 102 -3.70 1.74 0.11
C PRO A 102 -3.06 0.87 -1.00
N ALA A 103 -2.62 1.45 -2.13
CA ALA A 103 -2.14 0.73 -3.31
C ALA A 103 -0.92 -0.16 -3.01
N MET A 104 -0.12 0.20 -2.00
CA MET A 104 1.01 -0.62 -1.54
C MET A 104 0.60 -2.04 -1.13
N PHE A 105 -0.59 -2.24 -0.57
CA PHE A 105 -1.06 -3.58 -0.20
C PHE A 105 -1.42 -4.43 -1.42
N ALA A 106 -2.03 -3.80 -2.43
CA ALA A 106 -2.27 -4.47 -3.69
C ALA A 106 -0.95 -4.85 -4.38
N ALA A 107 0.06 -3.95 -4.35
CA ALA A 107 1.39 -4.20 -4.89
C ALA A 107 2.16 -5.29 -4.13
N TYR A 108 1.93 -5.44 -2.83
CA TYR A 108 2.51 -6.51 -2.04
C TYR A 108 1.99 -7.89 -2.48
N ASN A 109 0.68 -8.00 -2.75
CA ASN A 109 0.03 -9.25 -3.14
C ASN A 109 0.20 -9.57 -4.64
N ASP A 110 -0.08 -8.62 -5.54
CA ASP A 110 -0.12 -8.83 -7.00
C ASP A 110 1.20 -8.48 -7.71
N GLY A 111 2.15 -7.90 -6.98
CA GLY A 111 3.43 -7.43 -7.51
C GLY A 111 3.38 -6.00 -8.08
N PRO A 112 4.52 -5.29 -8.05
CA PRO A 112 4.62 -3.89 -8.46
C PRO A 112 4.30 -3.65 -9.94
N GLY A 113 4.73 -4.55 -10.85
CA GLY A 113 4.46 -4.40 -12.28
C GLY A 113 2.96 -4.46 -12.59
N ASN A 114 2.25 -5.41 -11.98
CA ASN A 114 0.81 -5.56 -12.16
C ASN A 114 0.02 -4.37 -11.61
N ILE A 115 0.48 -3.77 -10.52
CA ILE A 115 -0.14 -2.56 -9.97
C ILE A 115 0.11 -1.35 -10.86
N GLU A 116 1.28 -1.21 -11.47
CA GLU A 116 1.52 -0.18 -12.47
C GLU A 116 0.57 -0.31 -13.66
N ASP A 117 0.38 -1.53 -14.16
CA ASP A 117 -0.58 -1.81 -15.23
C ASP A 117 -2.03 -1.49 -14.80
N HIS A 118 -2.39 -1.75 -13.54
CA HIS A 118 -3.68 -1.36 -13.00
C HIS A 118 -3.85 0.15 -12.93
N LEU A 119 -2.88 0.84 -12.32
CA LEU A 119 -2.96 2.29 -12.05
C LEU A 119 -2.91 3.11 -13.34
N HIS A 120 -2.12 2.69 -14.33
CA HIS A 120 -1.85 3.45 -15.54
C HIS A 120 -2.45 2.84 -16.81
N GLY A 121 -2.51 1.53 -16.89
CA GLY A 121 -3.01 0.79 -18.06
C GLY A 121 -4.47 0.37 -18.00
N GLY A 122 -5.11 0.51 -16.83
CA GLY A 122 -6.51 0.11 -16.62
C GLY A 122 -6.72 -1.40 -16.45
N ARG A 123 -5.65 -2.20 -16.25
CA ARG A 123 -5.76 -3.63 -15.92
C ARG A 123 -6.65 -3.81 -14.67
N PRO A 124 -7.69 -4.65 -14.70
CA PRO A 124 -8.48 -4.90 -13.49
C PRO A 124 -7.64 -5.65 -12.45
N LEU A 125 -7.83 -5.31 -11.16
CA LEU A 125 -7.24 -6.10 -10.08
C LEU A 125 -7.85 -7.50 -10.06
N PRO A 126 -7.02 -8.56 -9.86
CA PRO A 126 -7.51 -9.92 -9.62
C PRO A 126 -8.48 -9.99 -8.44
N ALA A 127 -9.39 -10.96 -8.45
CA ALA A 127 -10.34 -11.16 -7.35
C ALA A 127 -9.62 -11.43 -6.02
N GLU A 128 -8.51 -12.17 -6.06
CA GLU A 128 -7.64 -12.44 -4.92
C GLU A 128 -7.11 -11.14 -4.31
N THR A 129 -6.50 -10.28 -5.14
CA THR A 129 -5.95 -8.99 -4.69
C THR A 129 -7.02 -8.08 -4.12
N ARG A 130 -8.22 -8.02 -4.73
CA ARG A 130 -9.35 -7.28 -4.17
C ARG A 130 -9.78 -7.82 -2.80
N GLY A 131 -9.82 -9.14 -2.64
CA GLY A 131 -10.10 -9.79 -1.35
C GLY A 131 -9.04 -9.48 -0.30
N TYR A 132 -7.78 -9.54 -0.70
CA TYR A 132 -6.61 -9.24 0.16
C TYR A 132 -6.68 -7.81 0.73
N ILE A 133 -6.83 -6.81 -0.13
CA ILE A 133 -6.91 -5.41 0.33
C ILE A 133 -8.16 -5.13 1.16
N ALA A 134 -9.30 -5.75 0.83
CA ALA A 134 -10.51 -5.62 1.63
C ALA A 134 -10.36 -6.22 3.05
N ALA A 135 -9.70 -7.38 3.16
CA ALA A 135 -9.40 -8.00 4.44
C ALA A 135 -8.43 -7.17 5.30
N ILE A 136 -7.41 -6.56 4.68
CA ILE A 136 -6.50 -5.61 5.33
C ILE A 136 -7.28 -4.40 5.81
N GLY A 137 -8.10 -3.76 4.97
CA GLY A 137 -8.92 -2.62 5.33
C GLY A 137 -9.81 -2.91 6.54
N LYS A 138 -10.49 -4.06 6.53
CA LYS A 138 -11.29 -4.51 7.68
C LYS A 138 -10.46 -4.63 8.95
N SER A 139 -9.25 -5.19 8.87
CA SER A 139 -8.36 -5.37 10.04
C SER A 139 -7.81 -4.06 10.59
N LEU A 140 -7.68 -3.04 9.74
CA LEU A 140 -7.23 -1.69 10.10
C LEU A 140 -8.39 -0.76 10.51
N GLY A 141 -9.66 -1.22 10.43
CA GLY A 141 -10.83 -0.38 10.64
C GLY A 141 -11.07 0.65 9.53
N ASP A 142 -10.40 0.52 8.39
CA ASP A 142 -10.49 1.44 7.27
C ASP A 142 -11.30 0.82 6.12
N LYS A 143 -12.55 1.26 5.99
CA LYS A 143 -13.46 0.80 4.93
C LYS A 143 -13.08 1.29 3.52
N SER A 144 -12.18 2.26 3.41
CA SER A 144 -11.75 2.82 2.12
C SER A 144 -10.72 1.93 1.40
N VAL A 145 -9.99 1.09 2.11
CA VAL A 145 -8.89 0.26 1.57
C VAL A 145 -9.35 -0.74 0.51
N GLY A 146 -10.59 -1.19 0.56
CA GLY A 146 -11.18 -2.07 -0.46
C GLY A 146 -11.84 -1.33 -1.62
N ALA A 147 -11.87 0.02 -1.57
CA ALA A 147 -12.43 0.85 -2.61
C ALA A 147 -11.52 0.89 -3.86
N ASN A 148 -12.03 1.49 -4.94
CA ASN A 148 -11.27 1.64 -6.18
C ASN A 148 -9.98 2.44 -5.94
N LEU A 149 -8.82 1.81 -6.11
CA LEU A 149 -7.50 2.39 -5.83
C LEU A 149 -7.18 3.64 -6.66
N THR A 150 -7.92 3.87 -7.74
CA THR A 150 -7.75 5.06 -8.59
C THR A 150 -8.64 6.23 -8.18
N LYS A 151 -9.54 6.05 -7.22
CA LYS A 151 -10.47 7.09 -6.78
C LYS A 151 -9.89 7.91 -5.64
N VAL A 152 -9.88 9.22 -5.80
CA VAL A 152 -9.41 10.21 -4.82
C VAL A 152 -10.55 11.12 -4.42
N ALA A 153 -10.73 11.33 -3.13
CA ALA A 153 -11.66 12.31 -2.60
C ALA A 153 -10.93 13.64 -2.38
N LEU A 154 -11.32 14.68 -3.11
CA LEU A 154 -10.82 16.04 -2.97
C LEU A 154 -11.90 16.96 -2.39
N THR A 155 -11.49 18.05 -1.76
CA THR A 155 -12.41 18.98 -1.08
C THR A 155 -12.81 20.11 -2.04
N GLN A 156 -14.10 20.25 -2.31
CA GLN A 156 -14.65 21.35 -3.11
C GLN A 156 -14.61 22.68 -2.35
N PRO A 157 -14.82 23.82 -3.02
CA PRO A 157 -14.82 25.15 -2.39
C PRO A 157 -15.86 25.29 -1.27
N ASP A 158 -16.99 24.60 -1.36
CA ASP A 158 -18.05 24.59 -0.35
C ASP A 158 -17.75 23.69 0.87
N GLY A 159 -16.61 22.98 0.85
CA GLY A 159 -16.20 22.05 1.90
C GLY A 159 -16.68 20.62 1.71
N THR A 160 -17.51 20.34 0.73
CA THR A 160 -17.94 18.98 0.41
C THR A 160 -16.84 18.19 -0.26
N LYS A 161 -16.92 16.84 -0.24
CA LYS A 161 -15.97 15.98 -0.93
C LYS A 161 -16.48 15.62 -2.32
N VAL A 162 -15.58 15.67 -3.30
CA VAL A 162 -15.81 15.11 -4.63
C VAL A 162 -14.83 13.99 -4.89
N THR A 163 -15.33 12.87 -5.39
CA THR A 163 -14.48 11.74 -5.78
C THR A 163 -14.14 11.83 -7.27
N VAL A 164 -12.86 11.83 -7.58
CA VAL A 164 -12.35 11.84 -8.95
C VAL A 164 -11.54 10.58 -9.22
N ASP A 165 -11.52 10.11 -10.47
CA ASP A 165 -10.58 9.09 -10.89
C ASP A 165 -9.24 9.77 -11.22
N ALA A 166 -8.21 9.47 -10.44
CA ALA A 166 -6.91 10.09 -10.57
C ALA A 166 -6.30 9.91 -11.98
N ARG A 167 -6.59 8.79 -12.65
CA ARG A 167 -6.10 8.51 -14.02
C ARG A 167 -6.63 9.47 -15.08
N LEU A 168 -7.77 10.11 -14.79
CA LEU A 168 -8.39 11.10 -15.69
C LEU A 168 -7.85 12.50 -15.49
N VAL A 169 -7.10 12.73 -14.41
CA VAL A 169 -6.49 14.04 -14.12
C VAL A 169 -5.24 14.21 -14.97
N SER A 170 -5.22 15.25 -15.78
CA SER A 170 -4.13 15.57 -16.71
C SER A 170 -3.16 16.62 -16.16
N ALA A 171 -3.60 17.44 -15.19
CA ALA A 171 -2.76 18.48 -14.60
C ALA A 171 -3.32 18.94 -13.25
N VAL A 172 -2.41 19.51 -12.42
CA VAL A 172 -2.73 20.27 -11.20
C VAL A 172 -2.04 21.60 -11.28
N HIS A 173 -2.78 22.67 -11.14
CA HIS A 173 -2.27 24.05 -11.22
C HIS A 173 -2.59 24.83 -9.94
N PRO A 174 -1.84 25.89 -9.60
CA PRO A 174 -2.26 26.82 -8.56
C PRO A 174 -3.54 27.55 -8.99
N ALA A 175 -4.41 27.83 -8.04
CA ALA A 175 -5.58 28.65 -8.30
C ALA A 175 -5.17 30.10 -8.59
N ILE A 176 -5.80 30.71 -9.61
CA ILE A 176 -5.59 32.12 -9.95
C ILE A 176 -6.52 32.95 -9.08
N PRO A 177 -6.01 33.87 -8.23
CA PRO A 177 -6.85 34.73 -7.40
C PRO A 177 -7.88 35.52 -8.23
N GLY A 178 -9.12 35.56 -7.74
CA GLY A 178 -10.21 36.27 -8.40
C GLY A 178 -10.94 35.50 -9.53
N ILE A 179 -10.40 34.37 -9.96
CA ILE A 179 -11.07 33.50 -10.95
C ILE A 179 -11.86 32.39 -10.28
N TYR A 180 -11.35 31.87 -9.16
CA TYR A 180 -11.97 30.76 -8.44
C TYR A 180 -12.58 31.23 -7.12
N ALA A 181 -13.53 30.46 -6.59
CA ALA A 181 -14.18 30.72 -5.31
C ALA A 181 -13.17 30.78 -4.16
N SER A 182 -13.50 31.52 -3.11
CA SER A 182 -12.67 31.61 -1.90
C SER A 182 -12.37 30.22 -1.33
N GLY A 183 -11.12 30.02 -0.90
CA GLY A 183 -10.61 28.76 -0.35
C GLY A 183 -10.15 27.73 -1.38
N VAL A 184 -10.24 28.03 -2.68
CA VAL A 184 -9.58 27.19 -3.71
C VAL A 184 -8.09 27.46 -3.70
N GLN A 185 -7.27 26.41 -3.54
CA GLN A 185 -5.81 26.51 -3.55
C GLN A 185 -5.17 25.84 -4.77
N ALA A 186 -5.82 24.79 -5.30
CA ALA A 186 -5.40 24.18 -6.55
C ALA A 186 -6.58 23.97 -7.50
N VAL A 187 -6.24 23.79 -8.77
CA VAL A 187 -7.18 23.46 -9.86
C VAL A 187 -6.71 22.17 -10.51
N ILE A 188 -7.58 21.15 -10.53
CA ILE A 188 -7.34 19.91 -11.26
C ILE A 188 -8.01 19.98 -12.63
N SER A 189 -7.29 19.50 -13.68
CA SER A 189 -7.80 19.41 -15.04
C SER A 189 -8.19 17.96 -15.35
N ILE A 190 -9.43 17.75 -15.82
CA ILE A 190 -9.96 16.45 -16.23
C ILE A 190 -10.55 16.63 -17.64
N GLY A 191 -9.82 16.21 -18.66
CA GLY A 191 -10.18 16.49 -20.05
C GLY A 191 -10.27 17.99 -20.29
N LYS A 192 -11.46 18.51 -20.65
CA LYS A 192 -11.72 19.95 -20.86
C LYS A 192 -12.26 20.66 -19.62
N LEU A 193 -12.44 19.95 -18.52
CA LEU A 193 -13.00 20.51 -17.28
C LEU A 193 -11.90 20.88 -16.30
N ASN A 194 -12.01 22.06 -15.70
CA ASN A 194 -11.18 22.52 -14.61
C ASN A 194 -12.03 22.58 -13.33
N ARG A 195 -11.52 22.01 -12.26
CA ARG A 195 -12.21 21.96 -10.97
C ARG A 195 -11.31 22.50 -9.85
N GLY A 196 -11.77 23.53 -9.17
CA GLY A 196 -11.10 24.06 -7.99
C GLY A 196 -11.25 23.14 -6.78
N VAL A 197 -10.18 22.97 -6.02
CA VAL A 197 -10.13 22.18 -4.78
C VAL A 197 -9.43 22.95 -3.66
N ARG A 198 -9.69 22.59 -2.41
CA ARG A 198 -9.10 23.25 -1.23
C ARG A 198 -7.72 22.74 -0.89
N GLU A 199 -7.36 21.54 -1.32
CA GLU A 199 -6.00 21.02 -1.22
C GLU A 199 -5.06 21.97 -1.98
N ASN A 200 -3.86 22.23 -1.43
CA ASN A 200 -2.84 22.96 -2.17
C ASN A 200 -2.25 22.10 -3.30
N VAL A 201 -1.47 22.71 -4.20
CA VAL A 201 -0.92 22.00 -5.37
C VAL A 201 -0.11 20.77 -4.98
N ALA A 202 0.71 20.87 -3.94
CA ALA A 202 1.56 19.76 -3.49
C ALA A 202 0.73 18.61 -2.91
N GLU A 203 -0.27 18.93 -2.08
CA GLU A 203 -1.19 17.95 -1.49
C GLU A 203 -2.03 17.26 -2.56
N ALA A 204 -2.68 18.03 -3.45
CA ALA A 204 -3.48 17.49 -4.53
C ALA A 204 -2.66 16.59 -5.47
N THR A 205 -1.44 17.04 -5.85
CA THR A 205 -0.53 16.27 -6.70
C THR A 205 -0.11 14.97 -6.04
N SER A 206 0.27 15.02 -4.74
CA SER A 206 0.66 13.82 -4.00
C SER A 206 -0.50 12.82 -3.90
N LEU A 207 -1.70 13.28 -3.53
CA LEU A 207 -2.89 12.43 -3.45
C LEU A 207 -3.20 11.76 -4.79
N LEU A 208 -3.18 12.52 -5.87
CA LEU A 208 -3.51 12.03 -7.21
C LEU A 208 -2.47 11.06 -7.74
N ARG A 209 -1.16 11.36 -7.58
CA ARG A 209 -0.08 10.43 -7.98
C ARG A 209 -0.13 9.11 -7.23
N ASN A 210 -0.42 9.13 -5.94
CA ASN A 210 -0.57 7.93 -5.12
C ASN A 210 -1.75 7.04 -5.56
N HIS A 211 -2.65 7.56 -6.41
CA HIS A 211 -3.80 6.86 -6.96
C HIS A 211 -3.74 6.74 -8.49
N GLY A 212 -2.54 6.93 -9.09
CA GLY A 212 -2.27 6.61 -10.48
C GLY A 212 -2.40 7.76 -11.48
N ALA A 213 -2.44 9.02 -11.03
CA ALA A 213 -2.33 10.15 -11.95
C ALA A 213 -0.93 10.25 -12.55
N ARG A 214 -0.87 10.58 -13.84
CA ARG A 214 0.37 10.83 -14.59
C ARG A 214 0.60 12.34 -14.78
N ILE A 215 0.76 13.06 -13.67
CA ILE A 215 0.88 14.53 -13.61
C ILE A 215 2.16 14.96 -12.91
#